data_822728485cb2dc34c8ec818a9831bfde
#
_entry.id   822728485cb2dc34c8ec818a9831bfde
#
_cell.length_a   1.000
_cell.length_b   1.000
_cell.length_c   1.000
_cell.angle_alpha   90.00
_cell.angle_beta   90.00
_cell.angle_gamma   90.00
#
_symmetry.space_group_name_H-M   'P 1'
#
loop_
_entity.id
_entity.type
_entity.pdbx_description
1 polymer ?
#
loop_
_entity_poly.entity_id
_entity_poly.type
_entity_poly.pdbx_seq_one_letter_code
_entity_poly.pdbx_strand_id
1 'polypeptide(L)'
;MKDISDKRVNISLDNPSITFDKNKCDECSICKNICKFNVGVYGFSKDDYPCINCGSCTLACPNKCLSEKDETDKLEEYLHSNKVIVMQTAPAVRVSLGEEFGMKLGTNVEGKMITALRTIGADYVFDTTFGADLTVMEEASELVNRIKTSKKLPMFTSCCPSWVKFCEMFYPEYLDNLSTCKSPISMMGSVINNYFCKINNLKREDIISIVIVPCTSKKMEILRYNDIDLAITTRELAKYLKKEKINLAKLKNSSYNSLLGKGSSGGIIFGTSGGVMEATLREVYHILYKRYPKGRLLNFKSIRGTSNVKEAVVKINGTHIKVAIINGTGDARKVIEKIKNKEVYYDFIEVMTCEGGCISGGGQPRVFPLNKNLKNKRMNALYKSDKRMKIRCASMNPDIKDIYDNFFGEVGSDISLKYLHTKHRNEE
;
A
#
# COMPACT_ATOMS: atom_id res chain seq x y z
N MET A 1 32.86 5.90 -13.58
CA MET A 1 32.13 5.30 -14.74
C MET A 1 30.72 4.92 -14.30
N LYS A 2 29.69 5.27 -15.08
CA LYS A 2 28.32 4.80 -14.86
C LYS A 2 28.27 3.28 -15.04
N ASP A 3 27.77 2.53 -14.06
CA ASP A 3 27.62 1.07 -14.13
C ASP A 3 26.30 0.72 -14.84
N ILE A 4 26.28 0.93 -16.15
CA ILE A 4 25.13 0.69 -17.02
C ILE A 4 25.33 -0.64 -17.77
N SER A 5 24.28 -1.46 -17.79
CA SER A 5 24.27 -2.75 -18.51
C SER A 5 22.98 -2.89 -19.30
N ASP A 6 23.09 -3.48 -20.50
CA ASP A 6 21.93 -3.83 -21.32
C ASP A 6 21.28 -5.15 -20.91
N LYS A 7 21.90 -5.91 -20.02
CA LYS A 7 21.40 -7.22 -19.59
C LYS A 7 20.62 -7.20 -18.27
N ARG A 8 20.67 -6.11 -17.50
CA ARG A 8 19.99 -5.98 -16.21
C ARG A 8 19.30 -4.64 -16.07
N VAL A 9 18.47 -4.47 -15.04
CA VAL A 9 18.01 -3.13 -14.64
C VAL A 9 19.17 -2.34 -14.06
N ASN A 10 19.23 -1.06 -14.36
CA ASN A 10 20.20 -0.14 -13.80
C ASN A 10 19.57 0.54 -12.58
N ILE A 11 20.25 0.48 -11.45
CA ILE A 11 19.82 1.06 -10.19
C ILE A 11 20.83 2.15 -9.80
N SER A 12 20.35 3.36 -9.58
CA SER A 12 21.19 4.45 -9.10
C SER A 12 21.67 4.17 -7.67
N LEU A 13 22.86 4.63 -7.31
CA LEU A 13 23.45 4.46 -5.98
C LEU A 13 22.65 5.16 -4.88
N ASP A 14 21.97 6.24 -5.22
CA ASP A 14 21.11 7.03 -4.34
C ASP A 14 19.64 6.52 -4.30
N ASN A 15 19.34 5.41 -4.96
CA ASN A 15 17.99 4.85 -4.96
C ASN A 15 17.51 4.58 -3.53
N PRO A 16 16.41 5.19 -3.08
CA PRO A 16 15.99 5.10 -1.68
C PRO A 16 15.41 3.73 -1.28
N SER A 17 15.12 2.88 -2.27
CA SER A 17 14.33 1.67 -2.07
C SER A 17 15.05 0.38 -2.41
N ILE A 18 15.97 0.41 -3.37
CA ILE A 18 16.59 -0.78 -3.97
C ILE A 18 18.09 -0.60 -4.05
N THR A 19 18.83 -1.63 -3.68
CA THR A 19 20.29 -1.72 -3.83
C THR A 19 20.68 -2.79 -4.82
N PHE A 20 21.87 -2.64 -5.41
CA PHE A 20 22.45 -3.55 -6.37
C PHE A 20 23.87 -3.95 -5.94
N ASP A 21 24.11 -5.24 -5.82
CA ASP A 21 25.43 -5.84 -5.58
C ASP A 21 25.96 -6.46 -6.87
N LYS A 22 26.92 -5.80 -7.49
CA LYS A 22 27.51 -6.22 -8.78
C LYS A 22 28.21 -7.58 -8.66
N ASN A 23 28.83 -7.88 -7.54
CA ASN A 23 29.62 -9.11 -7.37
C ASN A 23 28.76 -10.39 -7.38
N LYS A 24 27.46 -10.26 -7.15
CA LYS A 24 26.51 -11.38 -7.19
C LYS A 24 25.76 -11.51 -8.52
N CYS A 25 25.97 -10.57 -9.46
CA CYS A 25 25.17 -10.49 -10.69
C CYS A 25 25.82 -11.31 -11.82
N ASP A 26 25.09 -12.27 -12.35
CA ASP A 26 25.45 -13.07 -13.54
C ASP A 26 24.84 -12.54 -14.84
N GLU A 27 24.20 -11.36 -14.81
CA GLU A 27 23.54 -10.72 -15.94
C GLU A 27 22.50 -11.59 -16.69
N CYS A 28 21.75 -12.41 -15.94
CA CYS A 28 20.76 -13.36 -16.50
C CYS A 28 19.51 -12.73 -17.14
N SER A 29 19.41 -11.41 -17.17
CA SER A 29 18.31 -10.61 -17.75
C SER A 29 16.92 -10.76 -17.13
N ILE A 30 16.72 -11.58 -16.09
CA ILE A 30 15.40 -11.80 -15.45
C ILE A 30 14.81 -10.48 -14.94
N CYS A 31 15.60 -9.68 -14.23
CA CYS A 31 15.15 -8.39 -13.68
C CYS A 31 14.77 -7.40 -14.79
N LYS A 32 15.54 -7.34 -15.87
CA LYS A 32 15.25 -6.51 -17.05
C LYS A 32 13.93 -6.90 -17.69
N ASN A 33 13.72 -8.21 -17.92
CA ASN A 33 12.52 -8.73 -18.57
C ASN A 33 11.27 -8.41 -17.73
N ILE A 34 11.32 -8.61 -16.42
CA ILE A 34 10.21 -8.24 -15.53
C ILE A 34 9.94 -6.74 -15.56
N CYS A 35 10.98 -5.91 -15.46
CA CYS A 35 10.82 -4.47 -15.50
C CYS A 35 10.28 -3.96 -16.85
N LYS A 36 10.65 -4.62 -17.95
CA LYS A 36 10.18 -4.28 -19.30
C LYS A 36 8.74 -4.74 -19.52
N PHE A 37 8.43 -6.00 -19.26
CA PHE A 37 7.17 -6.60 -19.72
C PHE A 37 6.04 -6.52 -18.68
N ASN A 38 6.34 -6.70 -17.39
CA ASN A 38 5.30 -6.66 -16.36
C ASN A 38 5.14 -5.26 -15.76
N VAL A 39 6.25 -4.57 -15.52
CA VAL A 39 6.23 -3.22 -14.92
C VAL A 39 6.10 -2.12 -15.98
N GLY A 40 6.60 -2.34 -17.18
CA GLY A 40 6.47 -1.40 -18.30
C GLY A 40 7.32 -0.13 -18.16
N VAL A 41 8.48 -0.21 -17.50
CA VAL A 41 9.39 0.92 -17.24
C VAL A 41 10.65 0.80 -18.08
N TYR A 42 11.40 -0.30 -17.94
CA TYR A 42 12.64 -0.51 -18.65
C TYR A 42 12.41 -0.63 -20.16
N GLY A 43 13.15 0.18 -20.94
CA GLY A 43 13.00 0.26 -22.40
C GLY A 43 11.86 1.19 -22.88
N PHE A 44 11.16 1.87 -21.94
CA PHE A 44 10.17 2.91 -22.25
C PHE A 44 10.61 4.29 -21.76
N SER A 45 11.60 4.38 -20.89
CA SER A 45 12.24 5.61 -20.45
C SER A 45 13.57 5.84 -21.22
N LYS A 46 13.93 7.10 -21.38
CA LYS A 46 15.23 7.53 -21.90
C LYS A 46 16.30 7.68 -20.80
N ASP A 47 15.88 7.59 -19.52
CA ASP A 47 16.78 7.72 -18.40
C ASP A 47 17.73 6.52 -18.30
N ASP A 48 18.96 6.76 -17.83
CA ASP A 48 19.95 5.73 -17.57
C ASP A 48 19.53 4.79 -16.41
N TYR A 49 18.78 5.30 -15.47
CA TYR A 49 18.36 4.62 -14.24
C TYR A 49 16.83 4.67 -14.01
N PRO A 50 16.02 4.23 -14.99
CA PRO A 50 14.58 4.34 -14.87
C PRO A 50 14.07 3.38 -13.78
N CYS A 51 13.48 3.90 -12.71
CA CYS A 51 12.98 3.09 -11.60
C CYS A 51 11.78 3.73 -10.91
N ILE A 52 10.70 2.95 -10.75
CA ILE A 52 9.52 3.33 -9.96
C ILE A 52 9.53 2.70 -8.55
N ASN A 53 10.66 2.19 -8.11
CA ASN A 53 10.90 1.68 -6.76
C ASN A 53 10.03 0.47 -6.35
N CYS A 54 9.36 -0.22 -7.27
CA CYS A 54 8.37 -1.28 -6.97
C CYS A 54 8.95 -2.57 -6.37
N GLY A 55 10.26 -2.84 -6.55
CA GLY A 55 10.91 -4.03 -6.03
C GLY A 55 10.57 -5.36 -6.74
N SER A 56 9.88 -5.34 -7.88
CA SER A 56 9.62 -6.59 -8.63
C SER A 56 10.90 -7.30 -9.03
N CYS A 57 11.94 -6.55 -9.36
CA CYS A 57 13.29 -7.07 -9.67
C CYS A 57 13.94 -7.74 -8.45
N THR A 58 13.70 -7.25 -7.22
CA THR A 58 14.27 -7.85 -6.01
C THR A 58 13.64 -9.21 -5.70
N LEU A 59 12.34 -9.37 -5.96
CA LEU A 59 11.64 -10.64 -5.78
C LEU A 59 12.11 -11.70 -6.79
N ALA A 60 12.44 -11.27 -7.99
CA ALA A 60 12.74 -12.16 -9.12
C ALA A 60 14.21 -12.54 -9.22
N CYS A 61 15.12 -11.79 -8.59
CA CYS A 61 16.56 -12.03 -8.69
C CYS A 61 16.97 -13.33 -7.99
N PRO A 62 17.42 -14.37 -8.71
CA PRO A 62 17.80 -15.66 -8.11
C PRO A 62 19.04 -15.50 -7.22
N ASN A 63 20.00 -14.69 -7.65
CA ASN A 63 21.26 -14.48 -6.94
C ASN A 63 21.18 -13.41 -5.84
N LYS A 64 19.99 -12.81 -5.63
CA LYS A 64 19.79 -11.75 -4.62
C LYS A 64 20.75 -10.56 -4.77
N CYS A 65 21.26 -10.31 -5.98
CA CYS A 65 22.08 -9.13 -6.27
C CYS A 65 21.26 -7.82 -6.25
N LEU A 66 19.95 -7.92 -6.49
CA LEU A 66 18.98 -6.85 -6.26
C LEU A 66 18.23 -7.14 -4.96
N SER A 67 18.26 -6.19 -4.04
CA SER A 67 17.56 -6.27 -2.75
C SER A 67 16.93 -4.93 -2.39
N GLU A 68 16.06 -4.92 -1.41
CA GLU A 68 15.65 -3.68 -0.76
C GLU A 68 16.84 -2.99 -0.12
N LYS A 69 16.82 -1.66 -0.08
CA LYS A 69 17.76 -0.90 0.74
C LYS A 69 17.53 -1.28 2.20
N ASP A 70 18.55 -1.84 2.82
CA ASP A 70 18.46 -2.34 4.19
C ASP A 70 18.52 -1.18 5.18
N GLU A 71 17.48 -1.02 5.97
CA GLU A 71 17.36 0.02 6.99
C GLU A 71 17.30 -0.58 8.42
N THR A 72 17.74 -1.84 8.58
CA THR A 72 17.72 -2.51 9.91
C THR A 72 18.64 -1.87 10.93
N ASP A 73 19.76 -1.27 10.50
CA ASP A 73 20.67 -0.56 11.40
C ASP A 73 20.03 0.75 11.90
N LYS A 74 19.32 1.47 11.03
CA LYS A 74 18.55 2.65 11.41
C LYS A 74 17.37 2.31 12.32
N LEU A 75 16.73 1.16 12.09
CA LEU A 75 15.70 0.64 13.00
C LEU A 75 16.29 0.42 14.39
N GLU A 76 17.45 -0.21 14.50
CA GLU A 76 18.13 -0.46 15.77
C GLU A 76 18.50 0.85 16.49
N GLU A 77 19.08 1.83 15.77
CA GLU A 77 19.35 3.17 16.30
C GLU A 77 18.11 3.80 16.92
N TYR A 78 16.97 3.75 16.19
CA TYR A 78 15.72 4.35 16.64
C TYR A 78 15.14 3.63 17.87
N LEU A 79 15.21 2.30 17.91
CA LEU A 79 14.74 1.50 19.05
C LEU A 79 15.53 1.75 20.33
N HIS A 80 16.81 2.17 20.22
CA HIS A 80 17.65 2.51 21.37
C HIS A 80 17.63 4.01 21.72
N SER A 81 16.79 4.79 21.04
CA SER A 81 16.63 6.22 21.37
C SER A 81 15.76 6.41 22.61
N ASN A 82 15.81 7.61 23.19
CA ASN A 82 14.95 8.00 24.33
C ASN A 82 13.57 8.51 23.88
N LYS A 83 13.17 8.26 22.62
CA LYS A 83 11.90 8.72 22.06
C LYS A 83 10.84 7.65 22.15
N VAL A 84 9.57 8.06 22.11
CA VAL A 84 8.44 7.15 22.05
C VAL A 84 8.37 6.50 20.66
N ILE A 85 8.45 5.19 20.61
CA ILE A 85 8.44 4.42 19.37
C ILE A 85 7.01 4.03 19.01
N VAL A 86 6.51 4.63 17.92
CA VAL A 86 5.16 4.36 17.41
C VAL A 86 5.27 3.58 16.11
N MET A 87 4.75 2.35 16.08
CA MET A 87 4.79 1.50 14.90
C MET A 87 3.40 1.29 14.32
N GLN A 88 3.29 1.30 12.99
CA GLN A 88 2.08 0.89 12.27
C GLN A 88 2.38 -0.27 11.31
N THR A 89 1.40 -1.14 11.06
CA THR A 89 1.60 -2.32 10.21
C THR A 89 0.57 -2.42 9.10
N ALA A 90 1.05 -2.60 7.86
CA ALA A 90 0.16 -2.78 6.71
C ALA A 90 -0.50 -4.19 6.69
N PRO A 91 -1.75 -4.31 6.20
CA PRO A 91 -2.52 -5.57 6.29
C PRO A 91 -1.87 -6.75 5.55
N ALA A 92 -1.11 -6.52 4.48
CA ALA A 92 -0.45 -7.58 3.73
C ALA A 92 0.74 -8.21 4.49
N VAL A 93 1.33 -7.51 5.47
CA VAL A 93 2.46 -8.02 6.28
C VAL A 93 2.02 -9.20 7.15
N ARG A 94 0.86 -9.11 7.80
CA ARG A 94 0.35 -10.11 8.74
C ARG A 94 0.09 -11.49 8.13
N VAL A 95 -0.08 -11.57 6.79
CA VAL A 95 -0.35 -12.83 6.08
C VAL A 95 0.87 -13.39 5.36
N SER A 96 2.04 -12.78 5.53
CA SER A 96 3.28 -13.20 4.86
C SER A 96 4.48 -13.29 5.79
N LEU A 97 4.56 -12.49 6.86
CA LEU A 97 5.70 -12.49 7.80
C LEU A 97 6.03 -13.88 8.36
N GLY A 98 5.00 -14.68 8.66
CA GLY A 98 5.17 -16.04 9.17
C GLY A 98 5.95 -16.97 8.24
N GLU A 99 5.96 -16.70 6.95
CA GLU A 99 6.68 -17.50 5.94
C GLU A 99 8.19 -17.45 6.16
N GLU A 100 8.73 -16.32 6.64
CA GLU A 100 10.13 -16.15 7.01
C GLU A 100 10.55 -16.98 8.24
N PHE A 101 9.57 -17.50 8.97
CA PHE A 101 9.74 -18.34 10.16
C PHE A 101 9.25 -19.78 9.96
N GLY A 102 9.15 -20.22 8.69
CA GLY A 102 8.75 -21.60 8.34
C GLY A 102 7.27 -21.92 8.53
N MET A 103 6.42 -20.92 8.76
CA MET A 103 4.98 -21.12 8.90
C MET A 103 4.32 -21.33 7.52
N LYS A 104 3.16 -21.97 7.51
CA LYS A 104 2.39 -22.22 6.26
C LYS A 104 2.08 -20.91 5.53
N LEU A 105 2.20 -20.94 4.19
CA LEU A 105 1.90 -19.80 3.32
C LEU A 105 0.51 -19.22 3.60
N GLY A 106 0.46 -17.89 3.78
CA GLY A 106 -0.78 -17.18 4.08
C GLY A 106 -1.30 -17.34 5.51
N THR A 107 -0.48 -17.84 6.45
CA THR A 107 -0.84 -17.84 7.87
C THR A 107 -0.97 -16.41 8.37
N ASN A 108 -2.13 -16.05 8.96
CA ASN A 108 -2.28 -14.76 9.61
C ASN A 108 -1.57 -14.78 10.97
N VAL A 109 -0.53 -13.98 11.10
CA VAL A 109 0.30 -13.85 12.32
C VAL A 109 0.13 -12.49 13.02
N GLU A 110 -0.99 -11.79 12.78
CA GLU A 110 -1.26 -10.45 13.31
C GLU A 110 -0.89 -10.31 14.79
N GLY A 111 -1.48 -11.10 15.68
CA GLY A 111 -1.23 -10.98 17.11
C GLY A 111 0.22 -11.32 17.52
N LYS A 112 0.85 -12.28 16.84
CA LYS A 112 2.27 -12.60 17.05
C LYS A 112 3.20 -11.49 16.56
N MET A 113 2.86 -10.88 15.45
CA MET A 113 3.58 -9.72 14.90
C MET A 113 3.54 -8.54 15.88
N ILE A 114 2.37 -8.23 16.43
CA ILE A 114 2.22 -7.16 17.43
C ILE A 114 3.09 -7.45 18.67
N THR A 115 3.07 -8.69 19.16
CA THR A 115 3.94 -9.09 20.27
C THR A 115 5.42 -8.94 19.92
N ALA A 116 5.84 -9.35 18.72
CA ALA A 116 7.22 -9.21 18.27
C ALA A 116 7.65 -7.72 18.24
N LEU A 117 6.80 -6.83 17.72
CA LEU A 117 7.09 -5.39 17.66
C LEU A 117 7.24 -4.79 19.07
N ARG A 118 6.38 -5.17 20.02
CA ARG A 118 6.55 -4.74 21.41
C ARG A 118 7.81 -5.31 22.06
N THR A 119 8.16 -6.56 21.74
CA THR A 119 9.37 -7.20 22.29
C THR A 119 10.64 -6.49 21.82
N ILE A 120 10.66 -5.91 20.63
CA ILE A 120 11.80 -5.14 20.13
C ILE A 120 11.81 -3.67 20.56
N GLY A 121 10.79 -3.20 21.30
CA GLY A 121 10.80 -1.85 21.87
C GLY A 121 9.73 -0.88 21.33
N ALA A 122 8.69 -1.35 20.62
CA ALA A 122 7.58 -0.49 20.25
C ALA A 122 6.70 -0.15 21.46
N ASP A 123 6.55 1.13 21.78
CA ASP A 123 5.63 1.62 22.84
C ASP A 123 4.18 1.52 22.38
N TYR A 124 3.93 1.88 21.14
CA TYR A 124 2.59 1.82 20.52
C TYR A 124 2.65 1.06 19.20
N VAL A 125 1.67 0.17 19.01
CA VAL A 125 1.50 -0.57 17.75
C VAL A 125 0.08 -0.38 17.24
N PHE A 126 -0.04 0.19 16.04
CA PHE A 126 -1.30 0.52 15.39
C PHE A 126 -1.50 -0.28 14.09
N ASP A 127 -2.74 -0.37 13.65
CA ASP A 127 -3.11 -1.00 12.38
C ASP A 127 -3.26 0.06 11.27
N THR A 128 -2.46 -0.02 10.23
CA THR A 128 -2.60 0.86 9.04
C THR A 128 -3.99 0.75 8.38
N THR A 129 -4.79 -0.26 8.74
CA THR A 129 -6.18 -0.35 8.26
C THR A 129 -7.06 0.80 8.74
N PHE A 130 -6.72 1.46 9.85
CA PHE A 130 -7.35 2.72 10.26
C PHE A 130 -7.06 3.84 9.25
N GLY A 131 -5.79 4.00 8.83
CA GLY A 131 -5.43 4.95 7.76
C GLY A 131 -6.09 4.61 6.43
N ALA A 132 -6.31 3.31 6.14
CA ALA A 132 -7.06 2.89 4.96
C ALA A 132 -8.55 3.29 5.05
N ASP A 133 -9.15 3.24 6.22
CA ASP A 133 -10.52 3.74 6.42
C ASP A 133 -10.61 5.26 6.17
N LEU A 134 -9.63 6.04 6.63
CA LEU A 134 -9.55 7.48 6.30
C LEU A 134 -9.44 7.69 4.79
N THR A 135 -8.57 6.93 4.12
CA THR A 135 -8.44 6.99 2.65
C THR A 135 -9.79 6.70 1.97
N VAL A 136 -10.52 5.68 2.43
CA VAL A 136 -11.84 5.32 1.87
C VAL A 136 -12.87 6.42 2.07
N MET A 137 -12.90 7.06 3.24
CA MET A 137 -13.83 8.17 3.52
C MET A 137 -13.61 9.33 2.54
N GLU A 138 -12.37 9.79 2.41
CA GLU A 138 -12.01 10.91 1.55
C GLU A 138 -12.13 10.55 0.04
N GLU A 139 -11.60 9.38 -0.38
CA GLU A 139 -11.61 8.95 -1.78
C GLU A 139 -13.03 8.67 -2.30
N ALA A 140 -13.92 8.09 -1.47
CA ALA A 140 -15.31 7.87 -1.84
C ALA A 140 -16.07 9.20 -2.02
N SER A 141 -15.82 10.18 -1.15
CA SER A 141 -16.40 11.52 -1.26
C SER A 141 -15.88 12.23 -2.51
N GLU A 142 -14.59 12.17 -2.78
CA GLU A 142 -13.96 12.71 -3.99
C GLU A 142 -14.56 12.08 -5.25
N LEU A 143 -14.69 10.74 -5.30
CA LEU A 143 -15.28 10.02 -6.44
C LEU A 143 -16.72 10.46 -6.71
N VAL A 144 -17.54 10.52 -5.67
CA VAL A 144 -18.95 10.99 -5.80
C VAL A 144 -19.02 12.41 -6.36
N ASN A 145 -18.14 13.31 -5.90
CA ASN A 145 -18.09 14.68 -6.39
C ASN A 145 -17.63 14.73 -7.87
N ARG A 146 -16.59 13.97 -8.24
CA ARG A 146 -16.09 13.89 -9.63
C ARG A 146 -17.16 13.34 -10.59
N ILE A 147 -17.91 12.32 -10.19
CA ILE A 147 -19.03 11.77 -10.98
C ILE A 147 -20.14 12.81 -11.14
N LYS A 148 -20.57 13.48 -10.05
CA LYS A 148 -21.62 14.50 -10.10
C LYS A 148 -21.26 15.68 -10.98
N THR A 149 -20.00 16.09 -10.97
CA THR A 149 -19.52 17.23 -11.76
C THR A 149 -19.01 16.85 -13.15
N SER A 150 -18.88 15.56 -13.43
CA SER A 150 -18.28 15.01 -14.66
C SER A 150 -16.88 15.57 -14.95
N LYS A 151 -16.08 15.85 -13.88
CA LYS A 151 -14.75 16.44 -14.00
C LYS A 151 -13.66 15.47 -13.54
N LYS A 152 -12.50 15.51 -14.22
CA LYS A 152 -11.30 14.72 -13.88
C LYS A 152 -11.58 13.21 -13.79
N LEU A 153 -12.36 12.69 -14.75
CA LEU A 153 -12.63 11.27 -14.93
C LEU A 153 -11.79 10.71 -16.10
N PRO A 154 -11.38 9.42 -16.06
CA PRO A 154 -11.54 8.52 -14.92
C PRO A 154 -10.74 9.00 -13.70
N MET A 155 -11.26 8.76 -12.49
CA MET A 155 -10.45 8.91 -11.28
C MET A 155 -9.59 7.65 -11.10
N PHE A 156 -8.28 7.81 -10.90
CA PHE A 156 -7.37 6.73 -10.55
C PHE A 156 -7.08 6.74 -9.04
N THR A 157 -6.95 5.56 -8.44
CA THR A 157 -6.44 5.46 -7.06
C THR A 157 -5.00 5.96 -6.98
N SER A 158 -4.57 6.51 -5.84
CA SER A 158 -3.23 7.07 -5.59
C SER A 158 -2.45 6.35 -4.47
N CYS A 159 -3.02 5.32 -3.85
CA CYS A 159 -2.42 4.65 -2.69
C CYS A 159 -1.16 3.81 -3.01
N CYS A 160 -0.87 3.52 -4.30
CA CYS A 160 0.31 2.80 -4.75
C CYS A 160 1.40 3.78 -5.23
N PRO A 161 2.49 4.03 -4.46
CA PRO A 161 3.49 5.04 -4.83
C PRO A 161 4.26 4.70 -6.11
N SER A 162 4.45 3.42 -6.43
CA SER A 162 5.04 3.04 -7.72
C SER A 162 4.13 3.39 -8.90
N TRP A 163 2.82 3.28 -8.73
CA TRP A 163 1.86 3.71 -9.75
C TRP A 163 1.87 5.23 -9.92
N VAL A 164 1.87 5.97 -8.81
CA VAL A 164 1.95 7.44 -8.85
C VAL A 164 3.21 7.88 -9.58
N LYS A 165 4.39 7.33 -9.20
CA LYS A 165 5.65 7.63 -9.89
C LYS A 165 5.64 7.20 -11.36
N PHE A 166 5.02 6.08 -11.71
CA PHE A 166 4.84 5.67 -13.09
C PHE A 166 4.00 6.68 -13.89
N CYS A 167 2.93 7.21 -13.28
CA CYS A 167 2.10 8.25 -13.88
C CYS A 167 2.90 9.54 -14.09
N GLU A 168 3.66 9.98 -13.08
CA GLU A 168 4.54 11.14 -13.17
C GLU A 168 5.56 11.01 -14.31
N MET A 169 6.17 9.84 -14.48
CA MET A 169 7.19 9.60 -15.50
C MET A 169 6.65 9.46 -16.92
N PHE A 170 5.47 8.88 -17.11
CA PHE A 170 5.01 8.47 -18.44
C PHE A 170 3.67 9.08 -18.87
N TYR A 171 2.88 9.58 -17.93
CA TYR A 171 1.53 10.09 -18.16
C TYR A 171 1.21 11.33 -17.32
N PRO A 172 2.08 12.39 -17.38
CA PRO A 172 1.89 13.59 -16.57
C PRO A 172 0.56 14.27 -16.82
N GLU A 173 -0.03 14.10 -18.00
CA GLU A 173 -1.35 14.60 -18.34
C GLU A 173 -2.51 14.01 -17.53
N TYR A 174 -2.28 12.86 -16.85
CA TYR A 174 -3.26 12.20 -15.97
C TYR A 174 -3.02 12.45 -14.47
N LEU A 175 -2.07 13.31 -14.08
CA LEU A 175 -1.82 13.59 -12.67
C LEU A 175 -3.04 14.19 -11.96
N ASP A 176 -3.79 15.03 -12.65
CA ASP A 176 -5.05 15.59 -12.15
C ASP A 176 -6.18 14.55 -12.02
N ASN A 177 -6.04 13.41 -12.67
CA ASN A 177 -6.97 12.29 -12.60
C ASN A 177 -6.66 11.35 -11.44
N LEU A 178 -5.46 11.41 -10.85
CA LEU A 178 -5.18 10.68 -9.60
C LEU A 178 -6.08 11.21 -8.48
N SER A 179 -6.48 10.33 -7.56
CA SER A 179 -7.10 10.76 -6.30
C SER A 179 -6.12 11.65 -5.55
N THR A 180 -6.62 12.72 -4.95
CA THR A 180 -5.80 13.64 -4.14
C THR A 180 -5.45 13.06 -2.78
N CYS A 181 -6.04 11.92 -2.40
CA CYS A 181 -5.79 11.26 -1.13
C CYS A 181 -4.34 10.78 -1.00
N LYS A 182 -3.71 11.04 0.15
CA LYS A 182 -2.48 10.35 0.55
C LYS A 182 -2.75 8.85 0.70
N SER A 183 -1.70 8.05 0.69
CA SER A 183 -1.84 6.62 0.95
C SER A 183 -2.18 6.34 2.43
N PRO A 184 -2.73 5.15 2.75
CA PRO A 184 -3.07 4.77 4.13
C PRO A 184 -1.94 4.95 5.14
N ILE A 185 -0.68 4.64 4.78
CA ILE A 185 0.44 4.82 5.71
C ILE A 185 0.72 6.30 5.98
N SER A 186 0.66 7.14 4.97
CA SER A 186 0.89 8.58 5.13
C SER A 186 -0.27 9.28 5.85
N MET A 187 -1.52 8.88 5.59
CA MET A 187 -2.66 9.35 6.38
C MET A 187 -2.51 8.98 7.85
N MET A 188 -2.14 7.72 8.13
CA MET A 188 -1.89 7.25 9.49
C MET A 188 -0.71 7.98 10.15
N GLY A 189 0.39 8.20 9.42
CA GLY A 189 1.53 8.98 9.89
C GLY A 189 1.14 10.41 10.25
N SER A 190 0.36 11.06 9.40
CA SER A 190 -0.18 12.40 9.64
C SER A 190 -1.06 12.45 10.91
N VAL A 191 -1.91 11.43 11.13
CA VAL A 191 -2.74 11.30 12.34
C VAL A 191 -1.87 11.07 13.57
N ILE A 192 -0.85 10.22 13.49
CA ILE A 192 0.10 10.00 14.60
C ILE A 192 0.78 11.31 14.97
N ASN A 193 1.32 12.03 13.98
CA ASN A 193 2.08 13.24 14.22
C ASN A 193 1.25 14.40 14.80
N ASN A 194 -0.05 14.47 14.49
CA ASN A 194 -0.89 15.62 14.85
C ASN A 194 -1.94 15.26 15.92
N TYR A 195 -2.78 14.27 15.67
CA TYR A 195 -3.87 13.91 16.59
C TYR A 195 -3.38 13.10 17.78
N PHE A 196 -2.65 11.99 17.53
CA PHE A 196 -2.12 11.13 18.61
C PHE A 196 -1.17 11.91 19.53
N CYS A 197 -0.25 12.70 18.97
CA CYS A 197 0.63 13.55 19.77
C CYS A 197 -0.16 14.53 20.64
N LYS A 198 -1.16 15.20 20.07
CA LYS A 198 -2.00 16.17 20.79
C LYS A 198 -2.71 15.54 22.00
N ILE A 199 -3.37 14.40 21.82
CA ILE A 199 -4.16 13.76 22.89
C ILE A 199 -3.28 13.10 23.97
N ASN A 200 -2.02 12.79 23.67
CA ASN A 200 -1.05 12.23 24.63
C ASN A 200 -0.09 13.28 25.21
N ASN A 201 -0.29 14.58 24.92
CA ASN A 201 0.59 15.67 25.32
C ASN A 201 2.06 15.45 24.90
N LEU A 202 2.26 14.87 23.72
CA LEU A 202 3.56 14.65 23.08
C LEU A 202 3.77 15.69 21.96
N LYS A 203 5.04 16.07 21.73
CA LYS A 203 5.41 16.81 20.54
C LYS A 203 5.86 15.85 19.45
N ARG A 204 5.84 16.30 18.19
CA ARG A 204 6.34 15.51 17.05
C ARG A 204 7.78 15.05 17.23
N GLU A 205 8.62 15.88 17.84
CA GLU A 205 10.02 15.60 18.13
C GLU A 205 10.25 14.54 19.20
N ASP A 206 9.25 14.25 20.04
CA ASP A 206 9.31 13.26 21.12
C ASP A 206 9.07 11.83 20.62
N ILE A 207 8.62 11.67 19.38
CA ILE A 207 8.24 10.37 18.81
C ILE A 207 9.10 9.98 17.62
N ILE A 208 9.18 8.68 17.36
CA ILE A 208 9.64 8.09 16.10
C ILE A 208 8.52 7.24 15.54
N SER A 209 8.06 7.61 14.35
CA SER A 209 6.98 6.91 13.62
C SER A 209 7.60 5.94 12.62
N ILE A 210 7.34 4.64 12.78
CA ILE A 210 7.86 3.57 11.94
C ILE A 210 6.72 2.81 11.29
N VAL A 211 6.83 2.51 9.99
CA VAL A 211 5.84 1.68 9.30
C VAL A 211 6.42 0.36 8.81
N ILE A 212 5.71 -0.74 9.08
CA ILE A 212 6.04 -2.06 8.55
C ILE A 212 5.19 -2.32 7.30
N VAL A 213 5.87 -2.50 6.16
CA VAL A 213 5.22 -2.52 4.83
C VAL A 213 5.60 -3.72 3.98
N PRO A 214 4.73 -4.15 3.06
CA PRO A 214 5.05 -5.18 2.07
C PRO A 214 5.84 -4.66 0.86
N CYS A 215 6.11 -3.36 0.79
CA CYS A 215 6.46 -2.63 -0.44
C CYS A 215 7.74 -1.83 -0.28
N THR A 216 8.67 -1.97 -1.22
CA THR A 216 9.91 -1.18 -1.25
C THR A 216 9.67 0.29 -1.62
N SER A 217 8.65 0.57 -2.44
CA SER A 217 8.29 1.94 -2.87
C SER A 217 7.85 2.85 -1.72
N LYS A 218 7.40 2.27 -0.60
CA LYS A 218 7.04 3.04 0.59
C LYS A 218 8.24 3.76 1.21
N LYS A 219 9.47 3.25 1.00
CA LYS A 219 10.71 3.94 1.38
C LYS A 219 10.90 5.27 0.64
N MET A 220 10.50 5.33 -0.63
CA MET A 220 10.49 6.58 -1.42
C MET A 220 9.35 7.51 -0.97
N GLU A 221 8.16 6.95 -0.72
CA GLU A 221 6.98 7.74 -0.35
C GLU A 221 7.15 8.50 0.96
N ILE A 222 7.77 7.89 1.99
CA ILE A 222 7.99 8.58 3.28
C ILE A 222 8.91 9.79 3.14
N LEU A 223 9.82 9.79 2.17
CA LEU A 223 10.68 10.94 1.87
C LEU A 223 9.88 12.09 1.23
N ARG A 224 8.81 11.78 0.52
CA ARG A 224 7.97 12.78 -0.16
C ARG A 224 7.10 13.57 0.82
N TYR A 225 6.52 12.90 1.81
CA TYR A 225 5.52 13.51 2.70
C TYR A 225 6.03 13.85 4.10
N ASN A 226 7.15 13.28 4.51
CA ASN A 226 7.75 13.46 5.85
C ASN A 226 6.77 13.17 7.01
N ASP A 227 5.78 12.32 6.77
CA ASP A 227 4.78 11.91 7.78
C ASP A 227 5.27 10.74 8.66
N ILE A 228 6.36 10.05 8.23
CA ILE A 228 6.90 8.82 8.83
C ILE A 228 8.42 8.88 8.79
N ASP A 229 9.08 8.47 9.89
CA ASP A 229 10.54 8.53 10.00
C ASP A 229 11.26 7.34 9.35
N LEU A 230 10.62 6.15 9.33
CA LEU A 230 11.23 4.94 8.79
C LEU A 230 10.21 3.96 8.23
N ALA A 231 10.51 3.39 7.05
CA ALA A 231 9.74 2.31 6.45
C ALA A 231 10.57 1.02 6.40
N ILE A 232 10.11 -0.02 7.10
CA ILE A 232 10.72 -1.34 7.19
C ILE A 232 9.87 -2.34 6.40
N THR A 233 10.49 -3.08 5.50
CA THR A 233 9.78 -4.13 4.75
C THR A 233 9.54 -5.39 5.60
N THR A 234 8.64 -6.26 5.14
CA THR A 234 8.39 -7.57 5.79
C THR A 234 9.67 -8.38 5.94
N ARG A 235 10.57 -8.37 4.93
CA ARG A 235 11.85 -9.09 4.98
C ARG A 235 12.85 -8.47 5.96
N GLU A 236 12.94 -7.14 6.00
CA GLU A 236 13.80 -6.45 6.97
C GLU A 236 13.35 -6.70 8.39
N LEU A 237 12.03 -6.63 8.66
CA LEU A 237 11.49 -6.99 9.97
C LEU A 237 11.85 -8.43 10.33
N ALA A 238 11.67 -9.38 9.41
CA ALA A 238 12.03 -10.78 9.68
C ALA A 238 13.52 -10.95 9.93
N LYS A 239 14.39 -10.25 9.18
CA LYS A 239 15.85 -10.23 9.38
C LYS A 239 16.18 -9.73 10.79
N TYR A 240 15.59 -8.60 11.20
CA TYR A 240 15.82 -8.00 12.50
C TYR A 240 15.37 -8.92 13.64
N LEU A 241 14.14 -9.47 13.55
CA LEU A 241 13.62 -10.41 14.56
C LEU A 241 14.51 -11.67 14.70
N LYS A 242 15.06 -12.18 13.59
CA LYS A 242 16.01 -13.31 13.62
C LYS A 242 17.34 -12.92 14.30
N LYS A 243 17.86 -11.71 14.04
CA LYS A 243 19.05 -11.15 14.73
C LYS A 243 18.83 -11.10 16.23
N GLU A 244 17.65 -10.64 16.68
CA GLU A 244 17.25 -10.59 18.07
C GLU A 244 16.80 -11.94 18.66
N LYS A 245 17.01 -13.05 17.93
CA LYS A 245 16.65 -14.43 18.33
C LYS A 245 15.17 -14.60 18.71
N ILE A 246 14.28 -13.74 18.18
CA ILE A 246 12.85 -13.80 18.40
C ILE A 246 12.21 -14.82 17.45
N ASN A 247 11.67 -15.90 18.01
CA ASN A 247 10.94 -16.90 17.25
C ASN A 247 9.44 -16.54 17.18
N LEU A 248 9.02 -15.94 16.06
CA LEU A 248 7.65 -15.51 15.84
C LEU A 248 6.61 -16.63 16.08
N ALA A 249 6.91 -17.87 15.70
CA ALA A 249 5.98 -18.99 15.85
C ALA A 249 5.64 -19.30 17.32
N LYS A 250 6.56 -19.03 18.25
CA LYS A 250 6.41 -19.29 19.70
C LYS A 250 5.75 -18.14 20.47
N LEU A 251 5.63 -16.95 19.88
CA LEU A 251 5.04 -15.80 20.57
C LEU A 251 3.55 -16.01 20.84
N LYS A 252 3.07 -15.45 21.95
CA LYS A 252 1.65 -15.30 22.25
C LYS A 252 1.05 -14.18 21.38
N ASN A 253 -0.26 -14.17 21.21
CA ASN A 253 -0.93 -13.11 20.49
C ASN A 253 -1.15 -11.90 21.40
N SER A 254 -0.93 -10.69 20.85
CA SER A 254 -1.34 -9.41 21.43
C SER A 254 -2.32 -8.70 20.51
N SER A 255 -2.97 -7.65 21.01
CA SER A 255 -3.84 -6.77 20.23
C SER A 255 -3.17 -5.43 19.99
N TYR A 256 -3.56 -4.72 18.94
CA TYR A 256 -3.18 -3.34 18.72
C TYR A 256 -3.57 -2.46 19.90
N ASN A 257 -2.90 -1.33 20.05
CA ASN A 257 -3.31 -0.33 21.02
C ASN A 257 -4.71 0.20 20.65
N SER A 258 -5.52 0.50 21.66
CA SER A 258 -6.81 1.20 21.48
C SER A 258 -6.57 2.58 20.89
N LEU A 259 -7.61 3.17 20.25
CA LEU A 259 -7.48 4.38 19.43
C LEU A 259 -6.52 4.15 18.26
N LEU A 260 -6.87 4.45 17.03
CA LEU A 260 -6.09 4.22 15.82
C LEU A 260 -5.68 2.74 15.54
N GLY A 261 -6.00 1.82 16.43
CA GLY A 261 -5.63 0.40 16.33
C GLY A 261 -6.69 -0.49 15.67
N LYS A 262 -7.82 0.07 15.24
CA LYS A 262 -8.91 -0.69 14.63
C LYS A 262 -9.33 -0.05 13.32
N GLY A 263 -9.17 -0.78 12.21
CA GLY A 263 -9.78 -0.44 10.94
C GLY A 263 -11.00 -1.30 10.66
N SER A 264 -11.77 -0.92 9.64
CA SER A 264 -12.83 -1.76 9.08
C SER A 264 -12.27 -2.92 8.26
N SER A 265 -13.12 -3.87 7.90
CA SER A 265 -12.71 -4.92 6.99
C SER A 265 -12.43 -4.40 5.57
N GLY A 266 -12.98 -3.25 5.21
CA GLY A 266 -12.60 -2.50 4.01
C GLY A 266 -11.11 -2.19 3.99
N GLY A 267 -10.55 -1.68 5.09
CA GLY A 267 -9.11 -1.43 5.22
C GLY A 267 -8.24 -2.69 5.10
N ILE A 268 -8.71 -3.85 5.58
CA ILE A 268 -7.96 -5.12 5.47
C ILE A 268 -7.78 -5.54 4.01
N ILE A 269 -8.82 -5.43 3.18
CA ILE A 269 -8.75 -5.88 1.78
C ILE A 269 -7.91 -4.96 0.89
N PHE A 270 -7.49 -3.77 1.35
CA PHE A 270 -6.50 -2.94 0.64
C PHE A 270 -5.20 -3.69 0.31
N GLY A 271 -4.88 -4.73 1.06
CA GLY A 271 -3.74 -5.60 0.75
C GLY A 271 -3.91 -6.45 -0.52
N THR A 272 -5.11 -6.51 -1.09
CA THR A 272 -5.44 -7.33 -2.29
C THR A 272 -5.82 -6.45 -3.47
N SER A 273 -5.61 -6.95 -4.68
CA SER A 273 -6.11 -6.32 -5.89
C SER A 273 -7.64 -6.25 -5.90
N GLY A 274 -8.18 -5.10 -6.22
CA GLY A 274 -9.61 -4.78 -6.18
C GLY A 274 -10.10 -4.43 -4.76
N GLY A 275 -9.21 -4.43 -3.77
CA GLY A 275 -9.58 -4.17 -2.38
C GLY A 275 -9.86 -2.70 -2.10
N VAL A 276 -9.08 -1.80 -2.67
CA VAL A 276 -9.34 -0.34 -2.60
C VAL A 276 -10.66 -0.02 -3.28
N MET A 277 -10.82 -0.50 -4.53
CA MET A 277 -12.05 -0.35 -5.30
C MET A 277 -13.27 -0.82 -4.52
N GLU A 278 -13.21 -2.03 -3.95
CA GLU A 278 -14.33 -2.60 -3.21
C GLU A 278 -14.66 -1.78 -1.96
N ALA A 279 -13.65 -1.36 -1.19
CA ALA A 279 -13.85 -0.57 0.01
C ALA A 279 -14.45 0.80 -0.32
N THR A 280 -13.92 1.49 -1.34
CA THR A 280 -14.44 2.78 -1.82
C THR A 280 -15.88 2.65 -2.33
N LEU A 281 -16.21 1.61 -3.12
CA LEU A 281 -17.58 1.40 -3.60
C LEU A 281 -18.58 1.08 -2.47
N ARG A 282 -18.15 0.41 -1.40
CA ARG A 282 -18.98 0.21 -0.20
C ARG A 282 -19.35 1.55 0.45
N GLU A 283 -18.41 2.48 0.49
CA GLU A 283 -18.62 3.81 1.07
C GLU A 283 -19.41 4.72 0.13
N VAL A 284 -19.15 4.72 -1.17
CA VAL A 284 -19.98 5.38 -2.19
C VAL A 284 -21.44 4.95 -2.07
N TYR A 285 -21.69 3.65 -1.87
CA TYR A 285 -23.03 3.15 -1.61
C TYR A 285 -23.66 3.79 -0.38
N HIS A 286 -22.91 3.88 0.72
CA HIS A 286 -23.37 4.53 1.95
C HIS A 286 -23.66 6.02 1.77
N ILE A 287 -22.77 6.74 1.09
CA ILE A 287 -22.95 8.19 0.80
C ILE A 287 -24.25 8.44 0.01
N LEU A 288 -24.51 7.61 -1.01
CA LEU A 288 -25.65 7.83 -1.92
C LEU A 288 -26.99 7.32 -1.38
N TYR A 289 -26.98 6.22 -0.59
CA TYR A 289 -28.22 5.62 -0.07
C TYR A 289 -28.50 5.90 1.40
N LYS A 290 -27.55 6.51 2.14
CA LYS A 290 -27.61 6.71 3.60
C LYS A 290 -27.84 5.40 4.38
N ARG A 291 -27.43 4.28 3.83
CA ARG A 291 -27.49 2.94 4.44
C ARG A 291 -26.31 2.09 3.97
N TYR A 292 -25.95 1.09 4.77
CA TYR A 292 -24.80 0.23 4.46
C TYR A 292 -25.15 -0.86 3.44
N PRO A 293 -24.20 -1.24 2.58
CA PRO A 293 -24.38 -2.33 1.62
C PRO A 293 -24.56 -3.68 2.35
N LYS A 294 -25.36 -4.58 1.76
CA LYS A 294 -25.61 -5.93 2.26
C LYS A 294 -25.41 -6.99 1.17
N GLY A 295 -25.19 -8.23 1.58
CA GLY A 295 -25.15 -9.38 0.68
C GLY A 295 -24.07 -9.28 -0.41
N ARG A 296 -24.46 -9.31 -1.68
CA ARG A 296 -23.53 -9.28 -2.81
C ARG A 296 -22.72 -7.98 -2.91
N LEU A 297 -23.25 -6.88 -2.41
CA LEU A 297 -22.58 -5.57 -2.39
C LEU A 297 -21.42 -5.49 -1.38
N LEU A 298 -21.28 -6.48 -0.49
CA LEU A 298 -20.12 -6.62 0.41
C LEU A 298 -19.03 -7.54 -0.14
N ASN A 299 -19.25 -8.17 -1.29
CA ASN A 299 -18.31 -9.08 -1.91
C ASN A 299 -18.46 -8.98 -3.42
N PHE A 300 -17.82 -8.00 -4.03
CA PHE A 300 -17.87 -7.75 -5.47
C PHE A 300 -17.03 -8.81 -6.22
N LYS A 301 -17.61 -9.99 -6.45
CA LYS A 301 -16.91 -11.12 -7.09
C LYS A 301 -16.27 -10.77 -8.43
N SER A 302 -16.91 -9.90 -9.21
CA SER A 302 -16.40 -9.46 -10.52
C SER A 302 -15.07 -8.70 -10.46
N ILE A 303 -14.77 -8.07 -9.33
CA ILE A 303 -13.53 -7.28 -9.13
C ILE A 303 -12.50 -7.97 -8.24
N ARG A 304 -12.84 -9.10 -7.59
CA ARG A 304 -11.90 -9.92 -6.81
C ARG A 304 -11.14 -10.90 -7.70
N GLY A 305 -9.94 -11.29 -7.29
CA GLY A 305 -9.11 -12.30 -7.98
C GLY A 305 -7.80 -11.77 -8.52
N THR A 306 -7.09 -12.58 -9.29
CA THR A 306 -5.71 -12.33 -9.72
C THR A 306 -5.57 -11.99 -11.21
N SER A 307 -6.66 -11.83 -11.96
CA SER A 307 -6.59 -11.37 -13.36
C SER A 307 -5.96 -10.00 -13.46
N ASN A 308 -5.14 -9.76 -14.49
CA ASN A 308 -4.39 -8.52 -14.63
C ASN A 308 -5.30 -7.30 -14.86
N VAL A 309 -6.32 -7.46 -15.69
CA VAL A 309 -7.34 -6.43 -15.91
C VAL A 309 -8.70 -7.03 -15.62
N LYS A 310 -9.50 -6.36 -14.81
CA LYS A 310 -10.87 -6.72 -14.49
C LYS A 310 -11.74 -5.48 -14.65
N GLU A 311 -12.90 -5.66 -15.25
CA GLU A 311 -13.85 -4.59 -15.52
C GLU A 311 -15.21 -4.96 -14.95
N ALA A 312 -15.93 -3.97 -14.49
CA ALA A 312 -17.29 -4.13 -14.01
C ALA A 312 -18.09 -2.83 -14.18
N VAL A 313 -19.41 -2.99 -14.26
CA VAL A 313 -20.35 -1.88 -14.10
C VAL A 313 -21.10 -2.13 -12.80
N VAL A 314 -21.00 -1.17 -11.87
CA VAL A 314 -21.66 -1.23 -10.57
C VAL A 314 -22.82 -0.23 -10.57
N LYS A 315 -24.04 -0.74 -10.38
CA LYS A 315 -25.23 0.12 -10.32
C LYS A 315 -25.49 0.55 -8.87
N ILE A 316 -25.39 1.83 -8.59
CA ILE A 316 -25.65 2.42 -7.29
C ILE A 316 -26.58 3.62 -7.47
N ASN A 317 -27.75 3.58 -6.83
CA ASN A 317 -28.77 4.67 -6.86
C ASN A 317 -29.12 5.15 -8.29
N GLY A 318 -29.35 4.20 -9.20
CA GLY A 318 -29.64 4.56 -10.60
C GLY A 318 -28.40 4.93 -11.43
N THR A 319 -27.29 5.28 -10.81
CA THR A 319 -26.02 5.60 -11.46
C THR A 319 -25.26 4.32 -11.81
N HIS A 320 -24.79 4.22 -13.05
CA HIS A 320 -23.92 3.14 -13.50
C HIS A 320 -22.47 3.63 -13.40
N ILE A 321 -21.70 3.07 -12.49
CA ILE A 321 -20.27 3.38 -12.28
C ILE A 321 -19.46 2.31 -13.01
N LYS A 322 -18.78 2.69 -14.09
CA LYS A 322 -17.90 1.79 -14.83
C LYS A 322 -16.52 1.80 -14.22
N VAL A 323 -16.05 0.64 -13.78
CA VAL A 323 -14.79 0.51 -13.04
C VAL A 323 -13.83 -0.46 -13.69
N ALA A 324 -12.53 -0.22 -13.50
CA ALA A 324 -11.47 -1.15 -13.86
C ALA A 324 -10.48 -1.36 -12.71
N ILE A 325 -9.97 -2.59 -12.58
CA ILE A 325 -8.89 -2.94 -11.66
C ILE A 325 -7.74 -3.46 -12.50
N ILE A 326 -6.57 -2.84 -12.36
CA ILE A 326 -5.40 -3.13 -13.16
C ILE A 326 -4.26 -3.58 -12.25
N ASN A 327 -3.68 -4.74 -12.57
CA ASN A 327 -2.54 -5.33 -11.88
C ASN A 327 -1.31 -5.29 -12.78
N GLY A 328 -0.35 -4.49 -12.41
CA GLY A 328 0.85 -4.25 -13.20
C GLY A 328 0.76 -2.95 -14.00
N THR A 329 1.79 -2.12 -13.87
CA THR A 329 1.87 -0.84 -14.58
C THR A 329 2.08 -1.03 -16.09
N GLY A 330 2.61 -2.18 -16.53
CA GLY A 330 2.66 -2.53 -17.95
C GLY A 330 1.27 -2.71 -18.57
N ASP A 331 0.31 -3.28 -17.83
CA ASP A 331 -1.08 -3.35 -18.29
C ASP A 331 -1.82 -2.03 -18.10
N ALA A 332 -1.46 -1.21 -17.10
CA ALA A 332 -1.97 0.15 -16.95
C ALA A 332 -1.62 0.99 -18.19
N ARG A 333 -0.40 0.88 -18.73
CA ARG A 333 0.00 1.52 -19.98
C ARG A 333 -0.98 1.21 -21.13
N LYS A 334 -1.30 -0.06 -21.33
CA LYS A 334 -2.20 -0.50 -22.40
C LYS A 334 -3.63 0.07 -22.23
N VAL A 335 -4.12 0.11 -21.01
CA VAL A 335 -5.47 0.65 -20.72
C VAL A 335 -5.49 2.17 -20.89
N ILE A 336 -4.45 2.89 -20.46
CA ILE A 336 -4.36 4.35 -20.64
C ILE A 336 -4.32 4.69 -22.12
N GLU A 337 -3.56 3.97 -22.95
CA GLU A 337 -3.58 4.22 -24.41
C GLU A 337 -4.97 4.03 -25.01
N LYS A 338 -5.73 3.02 -24.59
CA LYS A 338 -7.12 2.85 -25.02
C LYS A 338 -8.02 4.01 -24.58
N ILE A 339 -7.80 4.54 -23.36
CA ILE A 339 -8.54 5.73 -22.88
C ILE A 339 -8.20 6.95 -23.72
N LYS A 340 -6.90 7.19 -24.02
CA LYS A 340 -6.43 8.29 -24.90
C LYS A 340 -7.04 8.21 -26.28
N ASN A 341 -7.15 7.01 -26.85
CA ASN A 341 -7.76 6.77 -28.16
C ASN A 341 -9.31 6.78 -28.12
N LYS A 342 -9.92 7.01 -26.94
CA LYS A 342 -11.38 6.98 -26.72
C LYS A 342 -12.03 5.63 -27.06
N GLU A 343 -11.27 4.54 -27.00
CA GLU A 343 -11.75 3.17 -27.23
C GLU A 343 -12.55 2.65 -26.03
N VAL A 344 -12.18 3.11 -24.82
CA VAL A 344 -12.80 2.73 -23.55
C VAL A 344 -13.01 3.94 -22.66
N TYR A 345 -13.99 3.85 -21.77
CA TYR A 345 -14.27 4.83 -20.73
C TYR A 345 -14.47 4.15 -19.38
N TYR A 346 -14.03 4.79 -18.31
CA TYR A 346 -14.25 4.39 -16.92
C TYR A 346 -14.51 5.62 -16.06
N ASP A 347 -15.23 5.41 -14.95
CA ASP A 347 -15.40 6.42 -13.91
C ASP A 347 -14.31 6.32 -12.85
N PHE A 348 -13.95 5.07 -12.47
CA PHE A 348 -12.97 4.82 -11.42
C PHE A 348 -12.07 3.64 -11.77
N ILE A 349 -10.76 3.80 -11.58
CA ILE A 349 -9.74 2.80 -11.92
C ILE A 349 -8.82 2.59 -10.71
N GLU A 350 -8.76 1.35 -10.22
CA GLU A 350 -7.70 0.94 -9.29
C GLU A 350 -6.49 0.45 -10.07
N VAL A 351 -5.31 1.02 -9.77
CA VAL A 351 -4.04 0.54 -10.32
C VAL A 351 -3.12 0.09 -9.20
N MET A 352 -2.69 -1.17 -9.27
CA MET A 352 -1.66 -1.75 -8.42
C MET A 352 -0.48 -2.20 -9.27
N THR A 353 0.73 -1.72 -8.96
CA THR A 353 1.94 -2.15 -9.70
C THR A 353 2.25 -3.63 -9.52
N CYS A 354 1.90 -4.20 -8.35
CA CYS A 354 2.16 -5.61 -8.03
C CYS A 354 0.96 -6.49 -8.39
N GLU A 355 1.19 -7.60 -9.09
CA GLU A 355 0.15 -8.57 -9.41
C GLU A 355 -0.50 -9.17 -8.16
N GLY A 356 -1.83 -9.05 -8.04
CA GLY A 356 -2.59 -9.48 -6.88
C GLY A 356 -2.64 -8.48 -5.73
N GLY A 357 -1.98 -7.31 -5.88
CA GLY A 357 -1.93 -6.24 -4.88
C GLY A 357 -0.72 -6.34 -3.94
N CYS A 358 -0.81 -5.67 -2.80
CA CYS A 358 0.29 -5.53 -1.83
C CYS A 358 0.76 -6.86 -1.22
N ILE A 359 -0.05 -7.93 -1.27
CA ILE A 359 0.36 -9.29 -0.88
C ILE A 359 1.56 -9.82 -1.68
N SER A 360 1.84 -9.22 -2.85
CA SER A 360 2.97 -9.54 -3.72
C SER A 360 3.96 -8.38 -3.84
N GLY A 361 3.95 -7.44 -2.89
CA GLY A 361 4.82 -6.27 -2.88
C GLY A 361 6.31 -6.63 -2.81
N GLY A 362 7.15 -5.72 -3.33
CA GLY A 362 8.60 -5.92 -3.46
C GLY A 362 9.36 -6.22 -2.16
N GLY A 363 8.78 -5.88 -1.00
CA GLY A 363 9.34 -6.17 0.34
C GLY A 363 8.82 -7.45 0.99
N GLN A 364 7.97 -8.23 0.30
CA GLN A 364 7.43 -9.49 0.82
C GLN A 364 8.45 -10.65 0.78
N PRO A 365 8.25 -11.71 1.59
CA PRO A 365 9.09 -12.90 1.56
C PRO A 365 9.27 -13.47 0.15
N ARG A 366 10.51 -13.84 -0.17
CA ARG A 366 10.85 -14.54 -1.42
C ARG A 366 10.55 -16.02 -1.25
N VAL A 367 9.77 -16.58 -2.17
CA VAL A 367 9.44 -18.02 -2.16
C VAL A 367 9.98 -18.65 -3.41
N PHE A 368 11.00 -19.50 -3.25
CA PHE A 368 11.59 -20.30 -4.31
C PHE A 368 11.47 -21.80 -3.98
N PRO A 369 11.13 -22.64 -4.98
CA PRO A 369 10.66 -22.30 -6.32
C PRO A 369 9.34 -21.53 -6.27
N LEU A 370 9.06 -20.75 -7.31
CA LEU A 370 7.85 -19.93 -7.40
C LEU A 370 6.60 -20.79 -7.20
N ASN A 371 5.89 -20.55 -6.11
CA ASN A 371 4.65 -21.25 -5.82
C ASN A 371 3.47 -20.52 -6.45
N LYS A 372 2.87 -21.12 -7.49
CA LYS A 372 1.72 -20.55 -8.22
C LYS A 372 0.53 -20.22 -7.32
N ASN A 373 0.40 -20.89 -6.16
CA ASN A 373 -0.69 -20.67 -5.22
C ASN A 373 -0.38 -19.64 -4.13
N LEU A 374 0.84 -19.08 -4.08
CA LEU A 374 1.27 -18.15 -3.03
C LEU A 374 0.33 -16.95 -2.92
N LYS A 375 0.09 -16.26 -4.05
CA LYS A 375 -0.79 -15.09 -4.12
C LYS A 375 -2.20 -15.43 -3.59
N ASN A 376 -2.77 -16.55 -4.06
CA ASN A 376 -4.09 -16.99 -3.63
C ASN A 376 -4.17 -17.30 -2.13
N LYS A 377 -3.13 -17.91 -1.55
CA LYS A 377 -3.10 -18.22 -0.11
C LYS A 377 -3.07 -16.95 0.75
N ARG A 378 -2.20 -15.99 0.43
CA ARG A 378 -2.13 -14.69 1.12
C ARG A 378 -3.43 -13.90 0.95
N MET A 379 -3.95 -13.80 -0.28
CA MET A 379 -5.21 -13.12 -0.59
C MET A 379 -6.41 -13.74 0.15
N ASN A 380 -6.54 -15.06 0.13
CA ASN A 380 -7.62 -15.77 0.82
C ASN A 380 -7.57 -15.56 2.35
N ALA A 381 -6.38 -15.39 2.93
CA ALA A 381 -6.23 -15.08 4.34
C ALA A 381 -6.82 -13.71 4.68
N LEU A 382 -6.56 -12.68 3.86
CA LEU A 382 -7.18 -11.35 4.03
C LEU A 382 -8.70 -11.39 3.81
N TYR A 383 -9.19 -12.10 2.79
CA TYR A 383 -10.63 -12.27 2.57
C TYR A 383 -11.35 -13.04 3.69
N LYS A 384 -10.65 -13.98 4.35
CA LYS A 384 -11.19 -14.63 5.56
C LYS A 384 -11.31 -13.65 6.72
N SER A 385 -10.32 -12.77 6.89
CA SER A 385 -10.38 -11.71 7.90
C SER A 385 -11.51 -10.73 7.60
N ASP A 386 -11.65 -10.26 6.35
CA ASP A 386 -12.75 -9.41 5.89
C ASP A 386 -14.12 -10.00 6.27
N LYS A 387 -14.36 -11.29 5.96
CA LYS A 387 -15.66 -11.93 6.22
C LYS A 387 -16.01 -12.06 7.72
N ARG A 388 -15.00 -12.13 8.60
CA ARG A 388 -15.20 -12.33 10.05
C ARG A 388 -15.48 -11.03 10.79
N MET A 389 -15.10 -9.89 10.22
CA MET A 389 -15.31 -8.60 10.88
C MET A 389 -16.75 -8.11 10.78
N LYS A 390 -17.24 -7.53 11.87
CA LYS A 390 -18.56 -6.91 11.94
C LYS A 390 -18.57 -5.52 11.28
N ILE A 391 -17.49 -4.74 11.47
CA ILE A 391 -17.29 -3.42 10.86
C ILE A 391 -16.83 -3.63 9.42
N ARG A 392 -17.70 -3.39 8.45
CA ARG A 392 -17.46 -3.70 7.02
C ARG A 392 -17.18 -2.47 6.15
N CYS A 393 -17.57 -1.30 6.59
CA CYS A 393 -17.36 -0.01 5.92
C CYS A 393 -16.60 0.94 6.85
N ALA A 394 -15.86 1.88 6.29
CA ALA A 394 -15.07 2.85 7.04
C ALA A 394 -15.94 3.69 7.97
N SER A 395 -17.06 4.21 7.48
CA SER A 395 -18.03 4.99 8.24
C SER A 395 -18.77 4.23 9.36
N MET A 396 -18.67 2.88 9.41
CA MET A 396 -19.14 2.08 10.55
C MET A 396 -18.12 2.04 11.70
N ASN A 397 -16.88 2.48 11.46
CA ASN A 397 -15.84 2.44 12.47
C ASN A 397 -16.00 3.60 13.45
N PRO A 398 -16.26 3.34 14.76
CA PRO A 398 -16.46 4.40 15.73
C PRO A 398 -15.22 5.27 15.91
N ASP A 399 -14.00 4.71 15.77
CA ASP A 399 -12.76 5.46 15.90
C ASP A 399 -12.57 6.44 14.73
N ILE A 400 -13.10 6.10 13.54
CA ILE A 400 -13.14 7.03 12.39
C ILE A 400 -14.12 8.18 12.65
N LYS A 401 -15.30 7.87 13.20
CA LYS A 401 -16.25 8.92 13.56
C LYS A 401 -15.64 9.85 14.61
N ASP A 402 -15.04 9.28 15.64
CA ASP A 402 -14.41 10.05 16.73
C ASP A 402 -13.34 11.03 16.23
N ILE A 403 -12.46 10.60 15.31
CA ILE A 403 -11.41 11.51 14.79
C ILE A 403 -11.98 12.60 13.89
N TYR A 404 -13.05 12.34 13.14
CA TYR A 404 -13.73 13.43 12.40
C TYR A 404 -14.42 14.39 13.36
N ASP A 405 -15.17 13.91 14.34
CA ASP A 405 -15.89 14.75 15.31
C ASP A 405 -14.92 15.62 16.15
N ASN A 406 -13.74 15.11 16.53
CA ASN A 406 -12.82 15.77 17.45
C ASN A 406 -11.60 16.46 16.81
N PHE A 407 -11.31 16.18 15.52
CA PHE A 407 -10.09 16.70 14.89
C PHE A 407 -10.30 17.20 13.46
N PHE A 408 -10.84 16.40 12.56
CA PHE A 408 -10.96 16.80 11.15
C PHE A 408 -12.20 17.64 10.86
N GLY A 409 -13.25 17.55 11.64
CA GLY A 409 -14.56 18.10 11.34
C GLY A 409 -15.34 17.16 10.43
N GLU A 410 -15.42 17.48 9.15
CA GLU A 410 -16.11 16.64 8.15
C GLU A 410 -15.16 16.19 7.03
N VAL A 411 -15.59 15.19 6.26
CA VAL A 411 -14.87 14.72 5.08
C VAL A 411 -14.76 15.84 4.06
N GLY A 412 -13.53 16.11 3.58
CA GLY A 412 -13.25 17.20 2.66
C GLY A 412 -13.17 18.59 3.32
N SER A 413 -13.14 18.67 4.66
CA SER A 413 -12.87 19.92 5.36
C SER A 413 -11.45 20.45 5.09
N ASP A 414 -11.21 21.74 5.35
CA ASP A 414 -9.87 22.35 5.22
C ASP A 414 -8.81 21.60 6.03
N ILE A 415 -9.18 21.09 7.22
CA ILE A 415 -8.28 20.34 8.08
C ILE A 415 -8.00 18.95 7.48
N SER A 416 -9.02 18.24 7.01
CA SER A 416 -8.81 16.94 6.36
C SER A 416 -8.01 17.09 5.06
N LEU A 417 -8.30 18.10 4.24
CA LEU A 417 -7.55 18.40 3.03
C LEU A 417 -6.08 18.72 3.33
N LYS A 418 -5.79 19.45 4.39
CA LYS A 418 -4.42 19.76 4.80
C LYS A 418 -3.60 18.53 5.19
N TYR A 419 -4.19 17.60 5.92
CA TYR A 419 -3.46 16.48 6.51
C TYR A 419 -3.55 15.19 5.72
N LEU A 420 -4.68 14.95 5.03
CA LEU A 420 -4.96 13.68 4.36
C LEU A 420 -4.80 13.73 2.84
N HIS A 421 -4.69 14.93 2.25
CA HIS A 421 -4.58 15.08 0.80
C HIS A 421 -3.20 15.61 0.35
N THR A 422 -2.96 15.48 -0.94
CA THR A 422 -1.73 15.95 -1.60
C THR A 422 -2.03 16.43 -3.02
N LYS A 423 -1.12 17.21 -3.58
CA LYS A 423 -1.11 17.55 -5.01
C LYS A 423 -0.03 16.73 -5.68
N HIS A 424 -0.40 15.94 -6.67
CA HIS A 424 0.58 15.25 -7.51
C HIS A 424 1.22 16.27 -8.45
N ARG A 425 2.55 16.24 -8.56
CA ARG A 425 3.33 17.16 -9.38
C ARG A 425 4.28 16.35 -10.24
N ASN A 426 4.65 16.89 -11.41
CA ASN A 426 5.83 16.40 -12.13
C ASN A 426 7.05 16.59 -11.22
N GLU A 427 7.84 15.54 -11.03
CA GLU A 427 9.20 15.68 -10.53
C GLU A 427 9.99 16.23 -11.74
N GLU A 428 10.36 17.52 -11.68
CA GLU A 428 11.28 18.15 -12.62
C GLU A 428 12.71 17.61 -12.44
#